data_d4d04b7dd066ea1b7f7a44c0b626846d
#
_entry.id   d4d04b7dd066ea1b7f7a44c0b626846d
#
_cell.length_a   1.000
_cell.length_b   1.000
_cell.length_c   1.000
_cell.angle_alpha   90.00
_cell.angle_beta   90.00
_cell.angle_gamma   90.00
#
_symmetry.space_group_name_H-M   'P 1'
#
loop_
_entity.id
_entity.type
_entity.pdbx_description
1 polymer ?
#
loop_
_entity_poly.entity_id
_entity_poly.type
_entity_poly.pdbx_seq_one_letter_code
_entity_poly.pdbx_strand_id
1 'polypeptide(L)'
;MLLTNKVVVITGAGSGVGRASARRFGEEGAAVVCADIDLDSAKETVAELEAAGARAVAERCDVSEDADVAAAVASAVGHFGRLDVMFNNVGIPTPRLGMSFEEHTLEDFERLAAVNFRGVFLGCKHAVVRFKEQGDGGVILNTGSVAGLVGWGGTVYGATKGAVHQLTRAVAVEVAPFGIRVNAICPAGMPYTGFMAAGGMTVSGADLDAVAAHTGSMHPLGRPITAEDCAEAAVYLCSDGAANVTGVLLPVDGGYVAR
;
A
#
# COMPACT_ATOMS: atom_id res chain seq x y z
N MET A 1 18.78 -12.06 2.49
CA MET A 1 17.57 -11.46 3.09
C MET A 1 17.76 -9.95 3.16
N LEU A 2 16.91 -9.21 2.47
CA LEU A 2 17.04 -7.76 2.27
C LEU A 2 16.47 -6.93 3.42
N LEU A 3 15.63 -7.52 4.27
CA LEU A 3 14.92 -6.84 5.37
C LEU A 3 15.20 -7.50 6.73
N THR A 4 16.35 -8.16 6.87
CA THR A 4 16.77 -8.82 8.12
C THR A 4 16.72 -7.84 9.29
N ASN A 5 16.05 -8.24 10.37
CA ASN A 5 15.86 -7.44 11.60
C ASN A 5 15.06 -6.15 11.44
N LYS A 6 14.45 -5.87 10.27
CA LYS A 6 13.52 -4.75 10.11
C LYS A 6 12.17 -5.08 10.73
N VAL A 7 11.52 -4.07 11.27
CA VAL A 7 10.13 -4.13 11.78
C VAL A 7 9.25 -3.29 10.88
N VAL A 8 8.21 -3.91 10.34
CA VAL A 8 7.35 -3.32 9.31
C VAL A 8 5.90 -3.29 9.77
N VAL A 9 5.23 -2.17 9.60
CA VAL A 9 3.76 -2.08 9.65
C VAL A 9 3.24 -2.05 8.21
N ILE A 10 2.31 -2.94 7.88
CA ILE A 10 1.63 -2.96 6.57
C ILE A 10 0.14 -2.78 6.81
N THR A 11 -0.45 -1.73 6.26
CA THR A 11 -1.91 -1.54 6.29
C THR A 11 -2.58 -2.23 5.11
N GLY A 12 -3.78 -2.81 5.33
CA GLY A 12 -4.45 -3.64 4.33
C GLY A 12 -3.73 -4.97 4.10
N ALA A 13 -3.12 -5.51 5.17
CA ALA A 13 -2.32 -6.73 5.10
C ALA A 13 -3.18 -8.01 5.01
N GLY A 14 -4.50 -7.91 5.16
CA GLY A 14 -5.42 -9.04 5.07
C GLY A 14 -5.66 -9.55 3.65
N SER A 15 -5.29 -8.81 2.59
CA SER A 15 -5.54 -9.23 1.22
C SER A 15 -4.61 -8.58 0.20
N GLY A 16 -4.68 -9.03 -1.06
CA GLY A 16 -4.06 -8.40 -2.23
C GLY A 16 -2.57 -8.06 -2.06
N VAL A 17 -2.20 -6.83 -2.42
CA VAL A 17 -0.82 -6.35 -2.35
C VAL A 17 -0.28 -6.35 -0.92
N GLY A 18 -1.13 -6.03 0.08
CA GLY A 18 -0.73 -6.03 1.49
C GLY A 18 -0.34 -7.42 1.98
N ARG A 19 -1.17 -8.45 1.72
CA ARG A 19 -0.88 -9.85 2.08
C ARG A 19 0.36 -10.37 1.33
N ALA A 20 0.45 -10.14 0.02
CA ALA A 20 1.62 -10.55 -0.76
C ALA A 20 2.91 -9.89 -0.26
N SER A 21 2.85 -8.60 0.05
CA SER A 21 3.98 -7.87 0.64
C SER A 21 4.34 -8.38 2.03
N ALA A 22 3.35 -8.67 2.88
CA ALA A 22 3.61 -9.20 4.22
C ALA A 22 4.38 -10.53 4.14
N ARG A 23 3.94 -11.46 3.29
CA ARG A 23 4.66 -12.73 3.04
C ARG A 23 6.08 -12.47 2.55
N ARG A 24 6.22 -11.66 1.50
CA ARG A 24 7.51 -11.40 0.87
C ARG A 24 8.50 -10.69 1.82
N PHE A 25 8.00 -9.79 2.67
CA PHE A 25 8.80 -9.11 3.69
C PHE A 25 9.23 -10.08 4.80
N GLY A 26 8.34 -10.99 5.23
CA GLY A 26 8.67 -12.06 6.16
C GLY A 26 9.77 -12.99 5.62
N GLU A 27 9.68 -13.40 4.36
CA GLU A 27 10.71 -14.20 3.67
C GLU A 27 12.06 -13.49 3.61
N GLU A 28 12.06 -12.14 3.57
CA GLU A 28 13.27 -11.32 3.61
C GLU A 28 13.75 -11.01 5.04
N GLY A 29 13.15 -11.63 6.05
CA GLY A 29 13.59 -11.59 7.44
C GLY A 29 13.03 -10.44 8.28
N ALA A 30 11.99 -9.76 7.80
CA ALA A 30 11.29 -8.74 8.58
C ALA A 30 10.37 -9.36 9.65
N ALA A 31 10.15 -8.61 10.75
CA ALA A 31 9.00 -8.80 11.61
C ALA A 31 7.86 -7.89 11.14
N VAL A 32 6.63 -8.42 11.02
CA VAL A 32 5.53 -7.74 10.36
C VAL A 32 4.34 -7.54 11.29
N VAL A 33 3.87 -6.31 11.40
CA VAL A 33 2.52 -6.00 11.91
C VAL A 33 1.57 -5.99 10.72
N CYS A 34 0.70 -6.98 10.66
CA CYS A 34 -0.36 -7.09 9.67
C CYS A 34 -1.58 -6.29 10.17
N ALA A 35 -1.71 -5.05 9.72
CA ALA A 35 -2.80 -4.17 10.11
C ALA A 35 -3.92 -4.20 9.05
N ASP A 36 -5.16 -4.46 9.45
CA ASP A 36 -6.32 -4.48 8.57
C ASP A 36 -7.60 -4.12 9.33
N ILE A 37 -8.59 -3.57 8.63
CA ILE A 37 -9.93 -3.33 9.20
C ILE A 37 -10.62 -4.66 9.52
N ASP A 38 -10.36 -5.69 8.71
CA ASP A 38 -10.75 -7.08 8.93
C ASP A 38 -9.63 -7.82 9.70
N LEU A 39 -9.78 -7.85 11.02
CA LEU A 39 -8.81 -8.50 11.90
C LEU A 39 -8.63 -9.99 11.60
N ASP A 40 -9.67 -10.68 11.17
CA ASP A 40 -9.59 -12.12 10.92
C ASP A 40 -8.78 -12.40 9.65
N SER A 41 -8.97 -11.62 8.58
CA SER A 41 -8.09 -11.67 7.40
C SER A 41 -6.63 -11.30 7.71
N ALA A 42 -6.39 -10.38 8.65
CA ALA A 42 -5.03 -10.08 9.12
C ALA A 42 -4.42 -11.26 9.88
N LYS A 43 -5.20 -11.97 10.74
CA LYS A 43 -4.75 -13.17 11.46
C LYS A 43 -4.42 -14.33 10.51
N GLU A 44 -5.19 -14.51 9.43
CA GLU A 44 -4.86 -15.49 8.39
C GLU A 44 -3.48 -15.21 7.80
N THR A 45 -3.20 -13.95 7.45
CA THR A 45 -1.89 -13.54 6.94
C THR A 45 -0.78 -13.80 7.96
N VAL A 46 -1.01 -13.50 9.24
CA VAL A 46 -0.07 -13.81 10.33
C VAL A 46 0.21 -15.31 10.41
N ALA A 47 -0.83 -16.16 10.36
CA ALA A 47 -0.65 -17.59 10.40
C ALA A 47 0.20 -18.13 9.22
N GLU A 48 0.03 -17.55 8.02
CA GLU A 48 0.88 -17.87 6.85
C GLU A 48 2.35 -17.49 7.10
N LEU A 49 2.62 -16.30 7.66
CA LEU A 49 3.97 -15.84 7.97
C LEU A 49 4.64 -16.72 9.05
N GLU A 50 3.92 -17.03 10.12
CA GLU A 50 4.41 -17.89 11.21
C GLU A 50 4.72 -19.31 10.72
N ALA A 51 3.86 -19.86 9.87
CA ALA A 51 4.10 -21.16 9.23
C ALA A 51 5.38 -21.17 8.36
N ALA A 52 5.74 -20.03 7.78
CA ALA A 52 6.99 -19.83 7.05
C ALA A 52 8.19 -19.45 7.94
N GLY A 53 7.99 -19.38 9.28
CA GLY A 53 9.05 -19.07 10.24
C GLY A 53 9.32 -17.58 10.44
N ALA A 54 8.48 -16.69 9.92
CA ALA A 54 8.58 -15.25 10.13
C ALA A 54 7.87 -14.85 11.45
N ARG A 55 8.25 -13.68 11.98
CA ARG A 55 7.58 -13.10 13.16
C ARG A 55 6.50 -12.13 12.68
N ALA A 56 5.27 -12.33 13.14
CA ALA A 56 4.18 -11.44 12.77
C ALA A 56 3.16 -11.29 13.89
N VAL A 57 2.40 -10.19 13.86
CA VAL A 57 1.23 -9.95 14.72
C VAL A 57 0.14 -9.28 13.91
N ALA A 58 -1.12 -9.55 14.28
CA ALA A 58 -2.28 -8.92 13.65
C ALA A 58 -2.77 -7.74 14.50
N GLU A 59 -3.15 -6.65 13.83
CA GLU A 59 -3.72 -5.46 14.46
C GLU A 59 -4.97 -5.02 13.71
N ARG A 60 -6.08 -4.74 14.41
CA ARG A 60 -7.23 -4.12 13.78
C ARG A 60 -6.93 -2.66 13.50
N CYS A 61 -7.11 -2.20 12.26
CA CYS A 61 -6.80 -0.83 11.88
C CYS A 61 -7.75 -0.33 10.77
N ASP A 62 -8.64 0.58 11.13
CA ASP A 62 -9.29 1.45 10.17
C ASP A 62 -8.36 2.64 9.89
N VAL A 63 -7.78 2.69 8.70
CA VAL A 63 -6.81 3.74 8.34
C VAL A 63 -7.41 5.14 8.31
N SER A 64 -8.73 5.27 8.25
CA SER A 64 -9.41 6.57 8.33
C SER A 64 -9.46 7.15 9.74
N GLU A 65 -9.10 6.36 10.77
CA GLU A 65 -9.14 6.73 12.19
C GLU A 65 -7.71 6.94 12.74
N ASP A 66 -7.43 8.15 13.26
CA ASP A 66 -6.11 8.53 13.77
C ASP A 66 -5.62 7.60 14.89
N ALA A 67 -6.53 7.21 15.79
CA ALA A 67 -6.21 6.33 16.91
C ALA A 67 -5.80 4.91 16.47
N ASP A 68 -6.47 4.35 15.45
CA ASP A 68 -6.19 3.01 14.95
C ASP A 68 -4.81 2.98 14.28
N VAL A 69 -4.46 4.00 13.48
CA VAL A 69 -3.15 4.11 12.85
C VAL A 69 -2.03 4.30 13.90
N ALA A 70 -2.28 5.10 14.92
CA ALA A 70 -1.36 5.25 16.05
C ALA A 70 -1.16 3.92 16.79
N ALA A 71 -2.23 3.15 17.01
CA ALA A 71 -2.16 1.82 17.65
C ALA A 71 -1.34 0.82 16.80
N ALA A 72 -1.50 0.81 15.49
CA ALA A 72 -0.71 -0.05 14.60
C ALA A 72 0.81 0.25 14.70
N VAL A 73 1.20 1.53 14.76
CA VAL A 73 2.60 1.92 15.00
C VAL A 73 3.06 1.53 16.40
N ALA A 74 2.22 1.74 17.42
CA ALA A 74 2.53 1.35 18.80
C ALA A 74 2.67 -0.17 18.94
N SER A 75 1.88 -0.97 18.20
CA SER A 75 1.95 -2.42 18.15
C SER A 75 3.33 -2.90 17.67
N ALA A 76 3.92 -2.27 16.64
CA ALA A 76 5.27 -2.58 16.18
C ALA A 76 6.31 -2.37 17.29
N VAL A 77 6.20 -1.26 18.02
CA VAL A 77 7.10 -0.94 19.13
C VAL A 77 6.88 -1.90 20.30
N GLY A 78 5.64 -2.18 20.67
CA GLY A 78 5.31 -3.06 21.80
C GLY A 78 5.76 -4.50 21.59
N HIS A 79 5.61 -5.05 20.39
CA HIS A 79 5.96 -6.44 20.11
C HIS A 79 7.40 -6.65 19.65
N PHE A 80 7.97 -5.68 18.93
CA PHE A 80 9.26 -5.84 18.26
C PHE A 80 10.30 -4.77 18.65
N GLY A 81 9.93 -3.79 19.50
CA GLY A 81 10.84 -2.79 20.08
C GLY A 81 11.10 -1.56 19.22
N ARG A 82 10.70 -1.56 17.92
CA ARG A 82 10.97 -0.47 16.98
C ARG A 82 10.00 -0.45 15.80
N LEU A 83 10.11 0.57 14.96
CA LEU A 83 9.55 0.61 13.62
C LEU A 83 10.68 0.97 12.64
N ASP A 84 10.80 0.24 11.53
CA ASP A 84 11.74 0.55 10.44
C ASP A 84 11.04 0.94 9.15
N VAL A 85 9.86 0.35 8.90
CA VAL A 85 9.08 0.59 7.68
C VAL A 85 7.61 0.79 8.01
N MET A 86 7.03 1.86 7.48
CA MET A 86 5.57 2.05 7.40
C MET A 86 5.12 1.89 5.95
N PHE A 87 4.35 0.85 5.66
CA PHE A 87 3.76 0.64 4.35
C PHE A 87 2.28 1.00 4.36
N ASN A 88 1.94 2.19 3.88
CA ASN A 88 0.59 2.70 3.70
C ASN A 88 0.00 2.11 2.41
N ASN A 89 -0.62 0.94 2.51
CA ASN A 89 -1.06 0.20 1.33
C ASN A 89 -2.58 0.24 1.11
N VAL A 90 -3.41 0.49 2.12
CA VAL A 90 -4.87 0.50 1.97
C VAL A 90 -5.34 1.45 0.86
N GLY A 91 -6.30 0.99 0.10
CA GLY A 91 -7.05 1.81 -0.85
C GLY A 91 -8.35 1.15 -1.25
N ILE A 92 -9.33 1.96 -1.60
CA ILE A 92 -10.63 1.52 -2.12
C ILE A 92 -10.89 2.16 -3.49
N PRO A 93 -11.55 1.47 -4.42
CA PRO A 93 -11.92 2.03 -5.72
C PRO A 93 -13.16 2.93 -5.62
N THR A 94 -13.53 3.56 -6.74
CA THR A 94 -14.86 4.18 -6.92
C THR A 94 -15.95 3.13 -6.71
N PRO A 95 -17.16 3.53 -6.26
CA PRO A 95 -18.26 2.58 -5.95
C PRO A 95 -18.73 1.73 -7.14
N ARG A 96 -18.58 2.23 -8.35
CA ARG A 96 -18.94 1.53 -9.60
C ARG A 96 -17.98 1.88 -10.72
N LEU A 97 -17.70 0.90 -11.58
CA LEU A 97 -16.94 1.13 -12.81
C LEU A 97 -17.73 2.01 -13.78
N GLY A 98 -17.02 2.88 -14.50
CA GLY A 98 -17.60 3.72 -15.54
C GLY A 98 -18.49 4.86 -15.05
N MET A 99 -18.42 5.21 -13.74
CA MET A 99 -19.09 6.42 -13.24
C MET A 99 -18.58 7.66 -13.98
N SER A 100 -19.51 8.47 -14.48
CA SER A 100 -19.20 9.82 -14.95
C SER A 100 -18.91 10.76 -13.76
N PHE A 101 -18.23 11.88 -14.03
CA PHE A 101 -17.81 12.78 -12.96
C PHE A 101 -18.99 13.33 -12.15
N GLU A 102 -20.06 13.73 -12.82
CA GLU A 102 -21.27 14.30 -12.23
C GLU A 102 -22.13 13.31 -11.44
N GLU A 103 -21.87 12.01 -11.58
CA GLU A 103 -22.56 10.96 -10.81
C GLU A 103 -21.94 10.74 -9.42
N HIS A 104 -20.71 11.24 -9.18
CA HIS A 104 -20.09 11.15 -7.87
C HIS A 104 -20.80 12.02 -6.86
N THR A 105 -21.20 11.41 -5.75
CA THR A 105 -21.77 12.13 -4.60
C THR A 105 -20.68 12.72 -3.72
N LEU A 106 -21.03 13.66 -2.85
CA LEU A 106 -20.13 14.17 -1.82
C LEU A 106 -19.68 13.03 -0.88
N GLU A 107 -20.58 12.11 -0.55
CA GLU A 107 -20.28 10.93 0.28
C GLU A 107 -19.22 10.03 -0.37
N ASP A 108 -19.32 9.78 -1.69
CA ASP A 108 -18.29 9.04 -2.43
C ASP A 108 -16.93 9.73 -2.34
N PHE A 109 -16.90 11.04 -2.53
CA PHE A 109 -15.68 11.84 -2.41
C PHE A 109 -15.09 11.76 -1.00
N GLU A 110 -15.89 11.97 0.04
CA GLU A 110 -15.45 11.95 1.43
C GLU A 110 -14.94 10.58 1.84
N ARG A 111 -15.63 9.50 1.45
CA ARG A 111 -15.19 8.12 1.69
C ARG A 111 -13.86 7.81 1.02
N LEU A 112 -13.71 8.14 -0.26
CA LEU A 112 -12.48 7.93 -1.00
C LEU A 112 -11.32 8.76 -0.43
N ALA A 113 -11.58 10.03 -0.11
CA ALA A 113 -10.58 10.91 0.51
C ALA A 113 -10.16 10.41 1.91
N ALA A 114 -11.11 9.96 2.73
CA ALA A 114 -10.84 9.44 4.06
C ALA A 114 -9.92 8.21 4.03
N VAL A 115 -10.22 7.23 3.19
CA VAL A 115 -9.44 6.00 3.12
C VAL A 115 -8.15 6.19 2.33
N ASN A 116 -8.24 6.69 1.08
CA ASN A 116 -7.12 6.67 0.15
C ASN A 116 -6.09 7.78 0.39
N PHE A 117 -6.49 8.91 1.00
CA PHE A 117 -5.59 10.05 1.22
C PHE A 117 -5.34 10.33 2.70
N ARG A 118 -6.40 10.55 3.51
CA ARG A 118 -6.25 10.78 4.96
C ARG A 118 -5.53 9.61 5.64
N GLY A 119 -5.86 8.36 5.29
CA GLY A 119 -5.18 7.18 5.83
C GLY A 119 -3.68 7.20 5.55
N VAL A 120 -3.26 7.53 4.34
CA VAL A 120 -1.83 7.66 4.00
C VAL A 120 -1.18 8.82 4.76
N PHE A 121 -1.87 9.96 4.88
CA PHE A 121 -1.38 11.09 5.69
C PHE A 121 -1.16 10.68 7.15
N LEU A 122 -2.11 9.99 7.76
CA LEU A 122 -2.01 9.53 9.16
C LEU A 122 -0.83 8.55 9.34
N GLY A 123 -0.69 7.57 8.43
CA GLY A 123 0.44 6.65 8.45
C GLY A 123 1.79 7.35 8.32
N CYS A 124 1.91 8.31 7.39
CA CYS A 124 3.12 9.15 7.28
C CYS A 124 3.39 9.93 8.56
N LYS A 125 2.37 10.59 9.14
CA LYS A 125 2.47 11.38 10.36
C LYS A 125 3.01 10.55 11.54
N HIS A 126 2.37 9.42 11.85
CA HIS A 126 2.76 8.59 12.99
C HIS A 126 4.12 7.92 12.79
N ALA A 127 4.43 7.48 11.57
CA ALA A 127 5.74 6.94 11.24
C ALA A 127 6.86 7.98 11.39
N VAL A 128 6.67 9.20 10.88
CA VAL A 128 7.66 10.29 10.99
C VAL A 128 7.93 10.64 12.45
N VAL A 129 6.89 10.75 13.29
CA VAL A 129 7.05 10.99 14.73
C VAL A 129 7.90 9.87 15.32
N ARG A 130 7.56 8.60 15.06
CA ARG A 130 8.26 7.46 15.62
C ARG A 130 9.72 7.37 15.14
N PHE A 131 9.98 7.60 13.85
CA PHE A 131 11.35 7.58 13.31
C PHE A 131 12.23 8.69 13.88
N LYS A 132 11.68 9.89 14.09
CA LYS A 132 12.40 11.00 14.74
C LYS A 132 12.72 10.70 16.20
N GLU A 133 11.82 10.04 16.95
CA GLU A 133 12.06 9.60 18.32
C GLU A 133 13.13 8.51 18.40
N GLN A 134 13.19 7.60 17.43
CA GLN A 134 14.22 6.57 17.34
C GLN A 134 15.60 7.14 16.99
N GLY A 135 15.65 8.14 16.10
CA GLY A 135 16.86 8.85 15.72
C GLY A 135 17.76 8.11 14.69
N ASP A 136 17.33 6.98 14.16
CA ASP A 136 18.11 6.15 13.22
C ASP A 136 17.47 6.04 11.82
N GLY A 137 16.54 6.97 11.50
CA GLY A 137 15.87 7.04 10.21
C GLY A 137 14.71 6.05 10.09
N GLY A 138 14.30 5.77 8.84
CA GLY A 138 13.21 4.86 8.54
C GLY A 138 12.76 4.94 7.09
N VAL A 139 11.79 4.11 6.71
CA VAL A 139 11.23 4.11 5.37
C VAL A 139 9.71 4.21 5.43
N ILE A 140 9.15 5.10 4.63
CA ILE A 140 7.71 5.15 4.34
C ILE A 140 7.51 4.72 2.89
N LEU A 141 6.68 3.72 2.69
CA LEU A 141 6.23 3.30 1.38
C LEU A 141 4.72 3.54 1.26
N ASN A 142 4.30 4.18 0.18
CA ASN A 142 2.90 4.45 -0.10
C ASN A 142 2.42 3.67 -1.32
N THR A 143 1.18 3.21 -1.34
CA THR A 143 0.54 2.68 -2.54
C THR A 143 -0.17 3.83 -3.27
N GLY A 144 0.50 4.36 -4.28
CA GLY A 144 -0.07 5.24 -5.28
C GLY A 144 -0.97 4.49 -6.26
N SER A 145 -0.97 4.92 -7.51
CA SER A 145 -1.58 4.24 -8.66
C SER A 145 -1.17 4.94 -9.95
N VAL A 146 -1.17 4.24 -11.07
CA VAL A 146 -1.11 4.90 -12.40
C VAL A 146 -2.26 5.89 -12.59
N ALA A 147 -3.40 5.71 -11.91
CA ALA A 147 -4.54 6.63 -11.94
C ALA A 147 -4.20 8.03 -11.38
N GLY A 148 -3.16 8.17 -10.58
CA GLY A 148 -2.65 9.46 -10.15
C GLY A 148 -1.56 10.05 -11.07
N LEU A 149 -1.12 9.29 -12.09
CA LEU A 149 -0.14 9.73 -13.09
C LEU A 149 -0.80 10.12 -14.41
N VAL A 150 -1.90 9.43 -14.77
CA VAL A 150 -2.64 9.63 -16.02
C VAL A 150 -4.14 9.62 -15.77
N GLY A 151 -4.94 10.13 -16.71
CA GLY A 151 -6.41 10.20 -16.61
C GLY A 151 -7.09 8.84 -16.80
N TRP A 152 -6.85 7.90 -15.89
CA TRP A 152 -7.41 6.55 -15.90
C TRP A 152 -7.83 6.11 -14.49
N GLY A 153 -8.73 5.12 -14.38
CA GLY A 153 -9.07 4.45 -13.11
C GLY A 153 -10.14 5.16 -12.26
N GLY A 154 -10.84 6.15 -12.82
CA GLY A 154 -11.91 6.91 -12.15
C GLY A 154 -11.44 8.25 -11.60
N THR A 155 -12.28 9.28 -11.79
CA THR A 155 -11.89 10.69 -11.58
C THR A 155 -11.56 10.99 -10.12
N VAL A 156 -12.43 10.66 -9.18
CA VAL A 156 -12.22 10.94 -7.75
C VAL A 156 -11.13 10.04 -7.18
N TYR A 157 -11.11 8.75 -7.56
CA TYR A 157 -10.04 7.84 -7.17
C TYR A 157 -8.67 8.34 -7.65
N GLY A 158 -8.57 8.71 -8.94
CA GLY A 158 -7.33 9.26 -9.51
C GLY A 158 -6.87 10.52 -8.78
N ALA A 159 -7.81 11.41 -8.43
CA ALA A 159 -7.50 12.61 -7.64
C ALA A 159 -6.92 12.27 -6.26
N THR A 160 -7.48 11.29 -5.53
CA THR A 160 -6.92 10.86 -4.25
C THR A 160 -5.52 10.27 -4.40
N LYS A 161 -5.27 9.50 -5.47
CA LYS A 161 -3.93 8.94 -5.74
C LYS A 161 -2.93 9.99 -6.21
N GLY A 162 -3.37 11.02 -6.95
CA GLY A 162 -2.56 12.21 -7.25
C GLY A 162 -2.15 12.98 -5.98
N ALA A 163 -3.06 13.10 -5.01
CA ALA A 163 -2.76 13.67 -3.70
C ALA A 163 -1.70 12.86 -2.93
N VAL A 164 -1.80 11.51 -2.94
CA VAL A 164 -0.78 10.62 -2.36
C VAL A 164 0.59 10.81 -3.03
N HIS A 165 0.61 10.97 -4.35
CA HIS A 165 1.85 11.21 -5.10
C HIS A 165 2.54 12.50 -4.66
N GLN A 166 1.78 13.59 -4.56
CA GLN A 166 2.35 14.87 -4.12
C GLN A 166 2.75 14.83 -2.64
N LEU A 167 1.95 14.19 -1.78
CA LEU A 167 2.32 13.97 -0.37
C LEU A 167 3.64 13.20 -0.25
N THR A 168 3.81 12.12 -1.03
CA THR A 168 5.04 11.32 -1.08
C THR A 168 6.27 12.20 -1.35
N ARG A 169 6.21 13.04 -2.39
CA ARG A 169 7.33 13.95 -2.73
C ARG A 169 7.58 15.00 -1.66
N ALA A 170 6.52 15.63 -1.14
CA ALA A 170 6.64 16.71 -0.16
C ALA A 170 7.23 16.19 1.16
N VAL A 171 6.69 15.07 1.68
CA VAL A 171 7.20 14.47 2.91
C VAL A 171 8.64 13.96 2.71
N ALA A 172 8.97 13.37 1.55
CA ALA A 172 10.33 12.91 1.27
C ALA A 172 11.38 14.03 1.43
N VAL A 173 11.09 15.22 0.91
CA VAL A 173 11.99 16.38 1.02
C VAL A 173 12.08 16.86 2.47
N GLU A 174 10.95 16.96 3.17
CA GLU A 174 10.89 17.48 4.54
C GLU A 174 11.63 16.59 5.54
N VAL A 175 11.52 15.25 5.39
CA VAL A 175 12.05 14.32 6.38
C VAL A 175 13.44 13.76 6.04
N ALA A 176 13.96 14.04 4.85
CA ALA A 176 15.28 13.59 4.42
C ALA A 176 16.43 13.93 5.39
N PRO A 177 16.45 15.13 6.05
CA PRO A 177 17.48 15.45 7.04
C PRO A 177 17.51 14.51 8.26
N PHE A 178 16.44 13.74 8.48
CA PHE A 178 16.35 12.76 9.58
C PHE A 178 16.67 11.32 9.12
N GLY A 179 17.20 11.14 7.91
CA GLY A 179 17.49 9.82 7.36
C GLY A 179 16.24 9.01 6.99
N ILE A 180 15.10 9.68 6.83
CA ILE A 180 13.83 9.03 6.48
C ILE A 180 13.62 9.12 4.96
N ARG A 181 13.35 7.97 4.33
CA ARG A 181 13.02 7.88 2.90
C ARG A 181 11.52 7.70 2.72
N VAL A 182 10.94 8.33 1.71
CA VAL A 182 9.51 8.21 1.40
C VAL A 182 9.33 7.98 -0.10
N ASN A 183 8.75 6.86 -0.49
CA ASN A 183 8.52 6.50 -1.89
C ASN A 183 7.10 5.96 -2.09
N ALA A 184 6.68 5.80 -3.33
CA ALA A 184 5.44 5.12 -3.66
C ALA A 184 5.64 4.10 -4.77
N ILE A 185 4.95 2.96 -4.67
CA ILE A 185 4.65 2.09 -5.82
C ILE A 185 3.35 2.60 -6.47
N CYS A 186 3.28 2.54 -7.79
CA CYS A 186 2.12 2.97 -8.56
C CYS A 186 1.62 1.82 -9.44
N PRO A 187 0.79 0.91 -8.88
CA PRO A 187 0.23 -0.20 -9.62
C PRO A 187 -0.73 0.23 -10.71
N ALA A 188 -0.81 -0.55 -11.80
CA ALA A 188 -1.90 -0.51 -12.77
C ALA A 188 -3.01 -1.52 -12.41
N GLY A 189 -3.82 -1.93 -13.38
CA GLY A 189 -4.92 -2.86 -13.15
C GLY A 189 -4.46 -4.24 -12.67
N MET A 190 -5.01 -4.67 -11.54
CA MET A 190 -4.78 -5.98 -10.92
C MET A 190 -6.11 -6.70 -10.71
N PRO A 191 -6.55 -7.54 -11.64
CA PRO A 191 -7.87 -8.16 -11.58
C PRO A 191 -8.03 -9.20 -10.44
N TYR A 192 -6.93 -9.81 -9.99
CA TYR A 192 -6.95 -10.91 -9.02
C TYR A 192 -6.74 -10.45 -7.56
N THR A 193 -7.16 -9.23 -7.22
CA THR A 193 -7.06 -8.71 -5.85
C THR A 193 -8.44 -8.42 -5.26
N GLY A 194 -8.55 -8.33 -3.93
CA GLY A 194 -9.76 -7.91 -3.23
C GLY A 194 -10.14 -6.43 -3.42
N PHE A 195 -9.38 -5.67 -4.22
CA PHE A 195 -9.58 -4.23 -4.41
C PHE A 195 -10.99 -3.88 -4.93
N MET A 196 -11.48 -4.63 -5.93
CA MET A 196 -12.83 -4.41 -6.49
C MET A 196 -13.92 -4.72 -5.44
N ALA A 197 -13.74 -5.79 -4.66
CA ALA A 197 -14.67 -6.16 -3.60
C ALA A 197 -14.72 -5.09 -2.48
N ALA A 198 -13.62 -4.44 -2.17
CA ALA A 198 -13.57 -3.32 -1.23
C ALA A 198 -14.40 -2.10 -1.68
N GLY A 199 -14.67 -1.98 -2.99
CA GLY A 199 -15.61 -1.02 -3.57
C GLY A 199 -17.04 -1.52 -3.68
N GLY A 200 -17.35 -2.73 -3.17
CA GLY A 200 -18.69 -3.35 -3.30
C GLY A 200 -18.95 -4.02 -4.64
N MET A 201 -17.93 -4.25 -5.46
CA MET A 201 -18.03 -4.87 -6.78
C MET A 201 -17.55 -6.32 -6.71
N THR A 202 -18.42 -7.26 -7.16
CA THR A 202 -18.05 -8.68 -7.24
C THR A 202 -17.81 -9.07 -8.70
N VAL A 203 -16.62 -9.55 -8.99
CA VAL A 203 -16.25 -10.14 -10.29
C VAL A 203 -15.73 -11.55 -10.03
N SER A 204 -16.26 -12.57 -10.70
CA SER A 204 -15.88 -13.96 -10.46
C SER A 204 -15.98 -14.82 -11.72
N GLY A 205 -15.32 -15.98 -11.72
CA GLY A 205 -15.39 -16.96 -12.79
C GLY A 205 -14.91 -16.43 -14.15
N ALA A 206 -15.60 -16.77 -15.21
CA ALA A 206 -15.26 -16.39 -16.59
C ALA A 206 -15.18 -14.87 -16.80
N ASP A 207 -15.94 -14.08 -16.02
CA ASP A 207 -15.87 -12.62 -16.06
C ASP A 207 -14.52 -12.12 -15.54
N LEU A 208 -13.94 -12.78 -14.52
CA LEU A 208 -12.63 -12.43 -13.98
C LEU A 208 -11.50 -12.70 -15.02
N ASP A 209 -11.58 -13.83 -15.72
CA ASP A 209 -10.59 -14.16 -16.77
C ASP A 209 -10.68 -13.18 -17.95
N ALA A 210 -11.90 -12.77 -18.32
CA ALA A 210 -12.11 -11.76 -19.36
C ALA A 210 -11.56 -10.38 -18.93
N VAL A 211 -11.79 -9.98 -17.68
CA VAL A 211 -11.22 -8.74 -17.11
C VAL A 211 -9.68 -8.83 -17.07
N ALA A 212 -9.13 -9.97 -16.69
CA ALA A 212 -7.69 -10.17 -16.66
C ALA A 212 -7.05 -10.10 -18.05
N ALA A 213 -7.66 -10.75 -19.04
CA ALA A 213 -7.22 -10.68 -20.43
C ALA A 213 -7.28 -9.25 -20.98
N HIS A 214 -8.40 -8.55 -20.75
CA HIS A 214 -8.55 -7.15 -21.15
C HIS A 214 -7.50 -6.26 -20.48
N THR A 215 -7.32 -6.37 -19.17
CA THR A 215 -6.31 -5.62 -18.40
C THR A 215 -4.90 -5.91 -18.94
N GLY A 216 -4.58 -7.18 -19.18
CA GLY A 216 -3.29 -7.58 -19.77
C GLY A 216 -3.04 -6.97 -21.14
N SER A 217 -4.06 -6.86 -21.98
CA SER A 217 -3.95 -6.25 -23.31
C SER A 217 -3.65 -4.74 -23.29
N MET A 218 -3.96 -4.07 -22.19
CA MET A 218 -3.64 -2.66 -22.00
C MET A 218 -2.16 -2.44 -21.60
N HIS A 219 -1.49 -3.46 -21.09
CA HIS A 219 -0.09 -3.38 -20.67
C HIS A 219 0.83 -3.77 -21.84
N PRO A 220 1.84 -2.94 -22.21
CA PRO A 220 2.82 -3.31 -23.24
C PRO A 220 3.50 -4.67 -23.05
N LEU A 221 3.70 -5.13 -21.81
CA LEU A 221 4.22 -6.46 -21.53
C LEU A 221 3.21 -7.60 -21.77
N GLY A 222 1.96 -7.31 -22.15
CA GLY A 222 0.94 -8.26 -22.57
C GLY A 222 0.34 -9.13 -21.46
N ARG A 223 0.57 -8.79 -20.19
CA ARG A 223 0.01 -9.51 -19.04
C ARG A 223 -0.49 -8.53 -17.97
N PRO A 224 -1.51 -8.89 -17.17
CA PRO A 224 -1.85 -8.10 -15.99
C PRO A 224 -0.69 -8.17 -15.00
N ILE A 225 -0.56 -7.14 -14.16
CA ILE A 225 0.33 -7.19 -13.01
C ILE A 225 -0.32 -7.97 -11.87
N THR A 226 0.50 -8.50 -10.97
CA THR A 226 0.08 -9.26 -9.81
C THR A 226 0.40 -8.52 -8.51
N ALA A 227 -0.15 -8.99 -7.40
CA ALA A 227 0.20 -8.50 -6.07
C ALA A 227 1.68 -8.77 -5.75
N GLU A 228 2.21 -9.88 -6.23
CA GLU A 228 3.61 -10.29 -6.08
C GLU A 228 4.56 -9.36 -6.86
N ASP A 229 4.21 -8.92 -8.09
CA ASP A 229 4.98 -7.91 -8.83
C ASP A 229 5.12 -6.62 -8.00
N CYS A 230 4.05 -6.23 -7.30
CA CYS A 230 4.06 -5.07 -6.39
C CYS A 230 4.90 -5.31 -5.13
N ALA A 231 4.83 -6.52 -4.56
CA ALA A 231 5.59 -6.89 -3.37
C ALA A 231 7.09 -6.88 -3.62
N GLU A 232 7.56 -7.34 -4.78
CA GLU A 232 8.99 -7.27 -5.17
C GLU A 232 9.47 -5.82 -5.26
N ALA A 233 8.69 -4.93 -5.89
CA ALA A 233 9.01 -3.51 -5.95
C ALA A 233 9.03 -2.88 -4.54
N ALA A 234 8.10 -3.29 -3.66
CA ALA A 234 8.02 -2.83 -2.28
C ALA A 234 9.25 -3.26 -1.47
N VAL A 235 9.69 -4.53 -1.58
CA VAL A 235 10.92 -5.03 -0.93
C VAL A 235 12.13 -4.19 -1.35
N TYR A 236 12.30 -3.95 -2.66
CA TYR A 236 13.41 -3.12 -3.15
C TYR A 236 13.40 -1.73 -2.52
N LEU A 237 12.27 -1.01 -2.59
CA LEU A 237 12.17 0.36 -2.07
C LEU A 237 12.36 0.45 -0.56
N CYS A 238 12.04 -0.63 0.18
CA CYS A 238 12.21 -0.70 1.63
C CYS A 238 13.60 -1.19 2.06
N SER A 239 14.38 -1.78 1.16
CA SER A 239 15.72 -2.31 1.44
C SER A 239 16.81 -1.24 1.45
N ASP A 240 17.99 -1.62 1.93
CA ASP A 240 19.20 -0.80 1.87
C ASP A 240 19.70 -0.61 0.42
N GLY A 241 19.30 -1.48 -0.51
CA GLY A 241 19.56 -1.31 -1.95
C GLY A 241 18.94 -0.03 -2.53
N ALA A 242 17.93 0.52 -1.86
CA ALA A 242 17.30 1.79 -2.23
C ALA A 242 17.75 2.98 -1.34
N ALA A 243 18.91 2.90 -0.68
CA ALA A 243 19.39 3.90 0.29
C ALA A 243 19.42 5.33 -0.26
N ASN A 244 19.60 5.51 -1.55
CA ASN A 244 19.63 6.83 -2.20
C ASN A 244 18.38 7.07 -3.08
N VAL A 245 17.26 6.40 -2.77
CA VAL A 245 15.98 6.52 -3.49
C VAL A 245 14.93 7.09 -2.52
N THR A 246 14.52 8.34 -2.76
CA THR A 246 13.44 9.01 -2.02
C THR A 246 12.66 9.95 -2.93
N GLY A 247 11.36 10.14 -2.67
CA GLY A 247 10.45 10.94 -3.48
C GLY A 247 10.02 10.30 -4.81
N VAL A 248 10.36 9.02 -5.04
CA VAL A 248 10.07 8.31 -6.29
C VAL A 248 8.64 7.78 -6.29
N LEU A 249 8.01 7.92 -7.45
CA LEU A 249 6.76 7.23 -7.81
C LEU A 249 7.15 6.13 -8.80
N LEU A 250 7.20 4.89 -8.35
CA LEU A 250 7.63 3.75 -9.15
C LEU A 250 6.42 3.05 -9.80
N PRO A 251 6.18 3.19 -11.11
CA PRO A 251 5.14 2.43 -11.79
C PRO A 251 5.44 0.93 -11.76
N VAL A 252 4.45 0.14 -11.36
CA VAL A 252 4.43 -1.32 -11.50
C VAL A 252 3.22 -1.62 -12.39
N ASP A 253 3.42 -1.49 -13.71
CA ASP A 253 2.32 -1.26 -14.63
C ASP A 253 2.48 -1.96 -16.01
N GLY A 254 3.51 -2.78 -16.17
CA GLY A 254 3.80 -3.43 -17.44
C GLY A 254 4.06 -2.47 -18.61
N GLY A 255 4.47 -1.21 -18.31
CA GLY A 255 4.74 -0.17 -19.29
C GLY A 255 3.53 0.69 -19.67
N TYR A 256 2.43 0.59 -18.91
CA TYR A 256 1.17 1.29 -19.20
C TYR A 256 1.34 2.81 -19.35
N VAL A 257 2.09 3.46 -18.46
CA VAL A 257 2.30 4.93 -18.49
C VAL A 257 3.51 5.38 -19.33
N ALA A 258 4.22 4.46 -19.96
CA ALA A 258 5.40 4.78 -20.78
C ALA A 258 5.03 5.18 -22.23
N ARG A 259 3.74 5.14 -22.58
CA ARG A 259 3.23 5.43 -23.94
C ARG A 259 2.29 6.65 -23.95
#